data_0a45fbe1258c827783775239ae2a6f45
#
_entry.id   0a45fbe1258c827783775239ae2a6f45
#
_cell.length_a   1.000
_cell.length_b   1.000
_cell.length_c   1.000
_cell.angle_alpha   90.00
_cell.angle_beta   90.00
_cell.angle_gamma   90.00
#
_symmetry.space_group_name_H-M   'P 1'
#
loop_
_entity.id
_entity.type
_entity.pdbx_description
1 polymer ?
#
loop_
_entity_poly.entity_id
_entity_poly.type
_entity_poly.pdbx_seq_one_letter_code
_entity_poly.pdbx_strand_id
1 'polypeptide(L)'
;MFERLATLEQEYDDLLARLSAPGVAADQQSFRDLSRRRKQLEVIVAAYRRHQDAEADLAAAKELYADATGEDREMLRGEIDDAERRMAAIEDELRVLLLPHDPNDDKNVIVEIRGAEGGEEANLFAKDLFEMYVRYAERVGWKLEVLGSDLSDMGGFNEVAFLLKGDGVWSRMKHEAGPHRVQRVPVTESQGRVHTSSATVTVLPEAEDIDVHIDPADLKVDVYRSTGPGGQSVNTTDSAVRITHLPTGIVVAMQDEKSQIQNRARAMVVLRSRLLKAEQDRAAAEASEQRRGQVGGGGRSEKIRTYNFKENRVTDHRIGLTLYKLDRVLAGELDELVDALVADERARQLATAGQ
;
A
#
# COMPACT_ATOMS: atom_id res chain seq x y z
N MET A 1 20.02 5.25 -16.69
CA MET A 1 19.63 5.92 -15.44
C MET A 1 19.43 7.41 -15.66
N PHE A 2 20.43 8.17 -16.08
CA PHE A 2 20.38 9.64 -16.17
C PHE A 2 19.38 10.21 -17.18
N GLU A 3 19.17 9.57 -18.33
CA GLU A 3 18.10 9.98 -19.28
C GLU A 3 16.70 9.93 -18.63
N ARG A 4 16.45 8.90 -17.82
CA ARG A 4 15.20 8.78 -17.06
C ARG A 4 15.08 9.88 -16.00
N LEU A 5 16.17 10.21 -15.31
CA LEU A 5 16.20 11.28 -14.29
C LEU A 5 15.90 12.65 -14.90
N ALA A 6 16.48 12.98 -16.06
CA ALA A 6 16.18 14.19 -16.78
C ALA A 6 14.69 14.30 -17.19
N THR A 7 14.08 13.17 -17.61
CA THR A 7 12.65 13.12 -17.92
C THR A 7 11.78 13.34 -16.66
N LEU A 8 12.19 12.77 -15.51
CA LEU A 8 11.48 12.96 -14.24
C LEU A 8 11.60 14.41 -13.72
N GLU A 9 12.74 15.08 -13.97
CA GLU A 9 12.90 16.48 -13.62
C GLU A 9 11.97 17.37 -14.45
N GLN A 10 11.87 17.13 -15.77
CA GLN A 10 10.90 17.83 -16.62
C GLN A 10 9.46 17.59 -16.14
N GLU A 11 9.09 16.34 -15.84
CA GLU A 11 7.77 16.01 -15.30
C GLU A 11 7.49 16.79 -13.99
N TYR A 12 8.49 16.92 -13.12
CA TYR A 12 8.38 17.67 -11.87
C TYR A 12 8.11 19.16 -12.09
N ASP A 13 8.86 19.78 -13.02
CA ASP A 13 8.68 21.19 -13.35
C ASP A 13 7.32 21.46 -14.02
N ASP A 14 6.86 20.55 -14.89
CA ASP A 14 5.52 20.60 -15.50
C ASP A 14 4.42 20.47 -14.43
N LEU A 15 4.59 19.59 -13.43
CA LEU A 15 3.67 19.45 -12.31
C LEU A 15 3.59 20.72 -11.47
N LEU A 16 4.72 21.38 -11.20
CA LEU A 16 4.74 22.65 -10.49
C LEU A 16 3.98 23.74 -11.25
N ALA A 17 4.17 23.80 -12.58
CA ALA A 17 3.46 24.75 -13.44
C ALA A 17 1.93 24.46 -13.41
N ARG A 18 1.52 23.20 -13.53
CA ARG A 18 0.11 22.79 -13.46
C ARG A 18 -0.52 23.09 -12.11
N LEU A 19 0.16 22.81 -11.00
CA LEU A 19 -0.33 23.10 -9.65
C LEU A 19 -0.48 24.60 -9.38
N SER A 20 0.33 25.43 -10.07
CA SER A 20 0.26 26.88 -9.97
C SER A 20 -0.81 27.51 -10.89
N ALA A 21 -1.43 26.72 -11.77
CA ALA A 21 -2.41 27.23 -12.73
C ALA A 21 -3.75 27.61 -12.04
N PRO A 22 -4.37 28.72 -12.44
CA PRO A 22 -5.66 29.11 -11.90
C PRO A 22 -6.74 28.06 -12.20
N GLY A 23 -7.45 27.59 -11.16
CA GLY A 23 -8.57 26.65 -11.31
C GLY A 23 -8.27 25.20 -10.93
N VAL A 24 -7.01 24.78 -10.77
CA VAL A 24 -6.68 23.40 -10.33
C VAL A 24 -7.20 23.11 -8.93
N ALA A 25 -7.24 24.11 -8.05
CA ALA A 25 -7.80 23.96 -6.70
C ALA A 25 -9.31 23.70 -6.69
N ALA A 26 -10.03 23.94 -7.79
CA ALA A 26 -11.46 23.67 -7.90
C ALA A 26 -11.77 22.17 -8.09
N ASP A 27 -10.85 21.41 -8.68
CA ASP A 27 -10.91 19.95 -8.77
C ASP A 27 -10.05 19.33 -7.67
N GLN A 28 -10.69 19.00 -6.56
CA GLN A 28 -10.03 18.50 -5.36
C GLN A 28 -9.31 17.15 -5.60
N GLN A 29 -9.84 16.31 -6.48
CA GLN A 29 -9.25 15.01 -6.80
C GLN A 29 -7.96 15.20 -7.62
N SER A 30 -8.04 15.91 -8.73
CA SER A 30 -6.87 16.23 -9.56
C SER A 30 -5.78 16.95 -8.78
N PHE A 31 -6.17 17.87 -7.87
CA PHE A 31 -5.20 18.56 -7.01
C PHE A 31 -4.46 17.60 -6.07
N ARG A 32 -5.17 16.63 -5.46
CA ARG A 32 -4.56 15.61 -4.60
C ARG A 32 -3.59 14.73 -5.37
N ASP A 33 -3.99 14.25 -6.55
CA ASP A 33 -3.18 13.36 -7.37
C ASP A 33 -1.90 14.05 -7.86
N LEU A 34 -2.01 15.29 -8.35
CA LEU A 34 -0.86 16.10 -8.76
C LEU A 34 0.07 16.39 -7.57
N SER A 35 -0.48 16.72 -6.39
CA SER A 35 0.30 16.98 -5.18
C SER A 35 1.03 15.74 -4.68
N ARG A 36 0.38 14.56 -4.73
CA ARG A 36 1.00 13.27 -4.40
C ARG A 36 2.16 12.98 -5.35
N ARG A 37 1.94 13.11 -6.67
CA ARG A 37 2.97 12.88 -7.67
C ARG A 37 4.15 13.85 -7.53
N ARG A 38 3.88 15.13 -7.24
CA ARG A 38 4.93 16.11 -6.93
C ARG A 38 5.78 15.67 -5.75
N LYS A 39 5.16 15.27 -4.62
CA LYS A 39 5.88 14.82 -3.41
C LYS A 39 6.79 13.61 -3.69
N GLN A 40 6.34 12.68 -4.53
CA GLN A 40 7.15 11.51 -4.94
C GLN A 40 8.37 11.93 -5.77
N LEU A 41 8.19 12.84 -6.74
CA LEU A 41 9.28 13.29 -7.61
C LEU A 41 10.26 14.23 -6.90
N GLU A 42 9.80 15.01 -5.91
CA GLU A 42 10.60 16.01 -5.20
C GLU A 42 11.90 15.43 -4.61
N VAL A 43 11.81 14.25 -4.00
CA VAL A 43 12.97 13.56 -3.39
C VAL A 43 13.96 13.10 -4.47
N ILE A 44 13.44 12.56 -5.57
CA ILE A 44 14.26 12.07 -6.69
C ILE A 44 14.97 13.23 -7.38
N VAL A 45 14.22 14.31 -7.69
CA VAL A 45 14.75 15.50 -8.35
C VAL A 45 15.76 16.23 -7.48
N ALA A 46 15.51 16.33 -6.16
CA ALA A 46 16.47 16.92 -5.22
C ALA A 46 17.80 16.12 -5.17
N ALA A 47 17.75 14.80 -5.19
CA ALA A 47 18.94 13.96 -5.25
C ALA A 47 19.65 14.11 -6.61
N TYR A 48 18.90 14.18 -7.71
CA TYR A 48 19.47 14.36 -9.05
C TYR A 48 20.17 15.74 -9.20
N ARG A 49 19.56 16.81 -8.69
CA ARG A 49 20.19 18.13 -8.69
C ARG A 49 21.49 18.16 -7.87
N ARG A 50 21.50 17.50 -6.71
CA ARG A 50 22.74 17.32 -5.92
C ARG A 50 23.83 16.55 -6.70
N HIS A 51 23.45 15.59 -7.53
CA HIS A 51 24.39 14.88 -8.39
C HIS A 51 24.97 15.82 -9.46
N GLN A 52 24.12 16.61 -10.14
CA GLN A 52 24.56 17.59 -11.13
C GLN A 52 25.51 18.64 -10.55
N ASP A 53 25.20 19.14 -9.32
CA ASP A 53 26.07 20.08 -8.62
C ASP A 53 27.44 19.44 -8.30
N ALA A 54 27.43 18.20 -7.79
CA ALA A 54 28.68 17.45 -7.49
C ALA A 54 29.50 17.16 -8.75
N GLU A 55 28.84 16.88 -9.89
CA GLU A 55 29.49 16.68 -11.19
C GLU A 55 30.15 17.97 -11.70
N ALA A 56 29.46 19.11 -11.55
CA ALA A 56 30.00 20.42 -11.88
C ALA A 56 31.20 20.80 -11.00
N ASP A 57 31.08 20.57 -9.68
CA ASP A 57 32.19 20.78 -8.72
C ASP A 57 33.42 19.93 -9.09
N LEU A 58 33.19 18.65 -9.41
CA LEU A 58 34.24 17.72 -9.82
C LEU A 58 34.94 18.16 -11.12
N ALA A 59 34.16 18.62 -12.10
CA ALA A 59 34.69 19.12 -13.36
C ALA A 59 35.56 20.37 -13.14
N ALA A 60 35.09 21.33 -12.34
CA ALA A 60 35.83 22.52 -11.99
C ALA A 60 37.13 22.22 -11.21
N ALA A 61 37.06 21.30 -10.22
CA ALA A 61 38.25 20.88 -9.47
C ALA A 61 39.28 20.19 -10.37
N LYS A 62 38.86 19.35 -11.33
CA LYS A 62 39.76 18.69 -12.31
C LYS A 62 40.41 19.67 -13.27
N GLU A 63 39.69 20.72 -13.70
CA GLU A 63 40.24 21.79 -14.54
C GLU A 63 41.33 22.55 -13.80
N LEU A 64 41.06 22.98 -12.58
CA LEU A 64 42.02 23.70 -11.73
C LEU A 64 43.25 22.82 -11.37
N TYR A 65 43.04 21.53 -11.16
CA TYR A 65 44.11 20.57 -10.82
C TYR A 65 45.14 20.41 -11.96
N ALA A 66 44.74 20.62 -13.21
CA ALA A 66 45.64 20.50 -14.35
C ALA A 66 46.77 21.53 -14.30
N ASP A 67 46.49 22.72 -13.80
CA ASP A 67 47.44 23.84 -13.75
C ASP A 67 48.06 24.06 -12.35
N ALA A 68 47.55 23.34 -11.33
CA ALA A 68 47.99 23.50 -9.94
C ALA A 68 49.33 22.83 -9.65
N THR A 69 50.12 23.45 -8.75
CA THR A 69 51.43 22.93 -8.27
C THR A 69 51.55 23.03 -6.75
N GLY A 70 52.39 22.20 -6.15
CA GLY A 70 52.70 22.27 -4.71
C GLY A 70 51.47 21.95 -3.82
N GLU A 71 51.24 22.73 -2.77
CA GLU A 71 50.17 22.54 -1.78
C GLU A 71 48.79 22.66 -2.40
N ASP A 72 48.59 23.57 -3.38
CA ASP A 72 47.30 23.73 -4.07
C ASP A 72 46.89 22.44 -4.78
N ARG A 73 47.86 21.72 -5.34
CA ARG A 73 47.61 20.46 -6.03
C ARG A 73 47.18 19.37 -5.06
N GLU A 74 47.76 19.31 -3.85
CA GLU A 74 47.35 18.32 -2.82
C GLU A 74 45.95 18.64 -2.29
N MET A 75 45.62 19.93 -2.09
CA MET A 75 44.30 20.37 -1.68
C MET A 75 43.21 19.98 -2.73
N LEU A 76 43.45 20.30 -4.02
CA LEU A 76 42.53 19.98 -5.11
C LEU A 76 42.39 18.48 -5.30
N ARG A 77 43.42 17.68 -5.07
CA ARG A 77 43.32 16.23 -5.06
C ARG A 77 42.34 15.74 -3.97
N GLY A 78 42.42 16.32 -2.77
CA GLY A 78 41.47 16.00 -1.70
C GLY A 78 40.04 16.37 -2.06
N GLU A 79 39.82 17.52 -2.71
CA GLU A 79 38.50 17.96 -3.19
C GLU A 79 37.94 17.02 -4.28
N ILE A 80 38.77 16.57 -5.20
CA ILE A 80 38.41 15.60 -6.25
C ILE A 80 37.98 14.27 -5.60
N ASP A 81 38.81 13.73 -4.69
CA ASP A 81 38.50 12.48 -4.01
C ASP A 81 37.19 12.57 -3.18
N ASP A 82 36.92 13.74 -2.58
CA ASP A 82 35.69 14.01 -1.83
C ASP A 82 34.46 14.15 -2.74
N ALA A 83 34.61 14.82 -3.88
CA ALA A 83 33.55 14.95 -4.87
C ALA A 83 33.19 13.61 -5.50
N GLU A 84 34.18 12.79 -5.85
CA GLU A 84 33.95 11.44 -6.40
C GLU A 84 33.23 10.53 -5.39
N ARG A 85 33.60 10.60 -4.10
CA ARG A 85 32.89 9.86 -3.03
C ARG A 85 31.45 10.33 -2.86
N ARG A 86 31.23 11.66 -2.88
CA ARG A 86 29.86 12.22 -2.81
C ARG A 86 29.01 11.78 -4.01
N MET A 87 29.56 11.83 -5.23
CA MET A 87 28.86 11.37 -6.43
C MET A 87 28.45 9.90 -6.33
N ALA A 88 29.38 9.03 -5.96
CA ALA A 88 29.10 7.61 -5.80
C ALA A 88 27.98 7.35 -4.76
N ALA A 89 28.00 8.06 -3.63
CA ALA A 89 26.95 7.94 -2.62
C ALA A 89 25.58 8.43 -3.13
N ILE A 90 25.55 9.53 -3.89
CA ILE A 90 24.31 10.04 -4.49
C ILE A 90 23.79 9.10 -5.60
N GLU A 91 24.68 8.50 -6.39
CA GLU A 91 24.28 7.50 -7.40
C GLU A 91 23.63 6.28 -6.77
N ASP A 92 24.17 5.78 -5.65
CA ASP A 92 23.58 4.67 -4.92
C ASP A 92 22.21 5.05 -4.31
N GLU A 93 22.09 6.28 -3.78
CA GLU A 93 20.81 6.83 -3.31
C GLU A 93 19.78 6.91 -4.49
N LEU A 94 20.20 7.42 -5.65
CA LEU A 94 19.35 7.53 -6.82
C LEU A 94 18.90 6.15 -7.34
N ARG A 95 19.75 5.14 -7.30
CA ARG A 95 19.36 3.75 -7.66
C ARG A 95 18.23 3.26 -6.77
N VAL A 96 18.28 3.55 -5.48
CA VAL A 96 17.22 3.18 -4.52
C VAL A 96 15.94 3.98 -4.78
N LEU A 97 16.05 5.29 -5.02
CA LEU A 97 14.91 6.17 -5.27
C LEU A 97 14.19 5.87 -6.60
N LEU A 98 14.89 5.29 -7.57
CA LEU A 98 14.33 4.88 -8.87
C LEU A 98 13.67 3.49 -8.86
N LEU A 99 13.72 2.78 -7.73
CA LEU A 99 13.00 1.51 -7.60
C LEU A 99 11.49 1.73 -7.81
N PRO A 100 10.78 0.73 -8.33
CA PRO A 100 9.33 0.82 -8.47
C PRO A 100 8.68 1.14 -7.13
N HIS A 101 7.95 2.24 -7.09
CA HIS A 101 7.16 2.60 -5.93
C HIS A 101 5.92 1.71 -5.83
N ASP A 102 5.64 1.17 -4.66
CA ASP A 102 4.41 0.39 -4.43
C ASP A 102 3.21 1.38 -4.46
N PRO A 103 2.21 1.18 -5.33
CA PRO A 103 1.06 2.08 -5.41
C PRO A 103 0.25 2.17 -4.11
N ASN A 104 0.48 1.26 -3.17
CA ASN A 104 -0.19 1.26 -1.88
C ASN A 104 0.60 1.99 -0.78
N ASP A 105 1.85 2.45 -1.02
CA ASP A 105 2.69 3.05 0.03
C ASP A 105 2.05 4.28 0.70
N ASP A 106 1.20 5.01 -0.02
CA ASP A 106 0.47 6.17 0.50
C ASP A 106 -0.89 5.82 1.13
N LYS A 107 -1.28 4.53 1.14
CA LYS A 107 -2.57 4.10 1.68
C LYS A 107 -2.51 3.80 3.17
N ASN A 108 -3.60 4.05 3.85
CA ASN A 108 -3.84 3.50 5.18
C ASN A 108 -3.97 1.99 5.11
N VAL A 109 -3.87 1.32 6.24
CA VAL A 109 -3.78 -0.14 6.30
C VAL A 109 -4.81 -0.71 7.25
N ILE A 110 -5.55 -1.70 6.79
CA ILE A 110 -6.40 -2.55 7.62
C ILE A 110 -5.57 -3.77 8.03
N VAL A 111 -5.44 -3.97 9.33
CA VAL A 111 -4.78 -5.14 9.92
C VAL A 111 -5.84 -6.02 10.58
N GLU A 112 -5.85 -7.30 10.23
CA GLU A 112 -6.71 -8.31 10.86
C GLU A 112 -5.82 -9.34 11.55
N ILE A 113 -6.07 -9.62 12.83
CA ILE A 113 -5.35 -10.63 13.60
C ILE A 113 -6.34 -11.69 14.05
N ARG A 114 -6.03 -12.96 13.82
CA ARG A 114 -6.85 -14.10 14.22
C ARG A 114 -6.02 -15.12 14.97
N GLY A 115 -6.57 -15.66 16.07
CA GLY A 115 -6.05 -16.88 16.67
C GLY A 115 -6.13 -18.03 15.66
N ALA A 116 -5.02 -18.80 15.53
CA ALA A 116 -4.98 -19.94 14.60
C ALA A 116 -4.83 -21.25 15.38
N GLU A 117 -3.71 -21.94 15.32
CA GLU A 117 -3.50 -23.18 16.07
C GLU A 117 -3.07 -22.92 17.52
N GLY A 118 -3.78 -23.47 18.49
CA GLY A 118 -3.43 -23.40 19.91
C GLY A 118 -4.59 -23.08 20.85
N GLY A 119 -5.83 -22.98 20.34
CA GLY A 119 -7.02 -22.69 21.15
C GLY A 119 -6.90 -21.33 21.85
N GLU A 120 -7.30 -21.24 23.13
CA GLU A 120 -7.27 -20.01 23.90
C GLU A 120 -5.90 -19.33 23.99
N GLU A 121 -4.82 -20.09 23.97
CA GLU A 121 -3.46 -19.54 23.94
C GLU A 121 -3.16 -18.79 22.65
N ALA A 122 -3.69 -19.23 21.51
CA ALA A 122 -3.58 -18.52 20.23
C ALA A 122 -4.36 -17.19 20.28
N ASN A 123 -5.53 -17.17 20.94
CA ASN A 123 -6.36 -15.99 21.12
C ASN A 123 -5.70 -14.96 22.05
N LEU A 124 -5.06 -15.42 23.12
CA LEU A 124 -4.24 -14.57 24.00
C LEU A 124 -3.04 -13.99 23.27
N PHE A 125 -2.38 -14.78 22.43
CA PHE A 125 -1.27 -14.30 21.62
C PHE A 125 -1.72 -13.30 20.54
N ALA A 126 -2.90 -13.47 19.96
CA ALA A 126 -3.48 -12.48 19.06
C ALA A 126 -3.66 -11.12 19.74
N LYS A 127 -4.04 -11.12 21.03
CA LYS A 127 -4.12 -9.91 21.86
C LYS A 127 -2.74 -9.29 22.10
N ASP A 128 -1.71 -10.09 22.40
CA ASP A 128 -0.35 -9.59 22.58
C ASP A 128 0.17 -8.90 21.30
N LEU A 129 -0.09 -9.50 20.11
CA LEU A 129 0.25 -8.89 18.82
C LEU A 129 -0.50 -7.58 18.61
N PHE A 130 -1.80 -7.54 18.90
CA PHE A 130 -2.58 -6.30 18.80
C PHE A 130 -2.00 -5.21 19.70
N GLU A 131 -1.73 -5.49 20.98
CA GLU A 131 -1.14 -4.54 21.90
C GLU A 131 0.26 -4.07 21.43
N MET A 132 1.06 -4.96 20.88
CA MET A 132 2.36 -4.64 20.28
C MET A 132 2.20 -3.61 19.15
N TYR A 133 1.25 -3.81 18.25
CA TYR A 133 0.99 -2.88 17.15
C TYR A 133 0.36 -1.56 17.61
N VAL A 134 -0.46 -1.56 18.66
CA VAL A 134 -0.95 -0.31 19.28
C VAL A 134 0.23 0.54 19.75
N ARG A 135 1.13 -0.05 20.55
CA ARG A 135 2.31 0.64 21.08
C ARG A 135 3.28 1.11 19.96
N TYR A 136 3.42 0.29 18.92
CA TYR A 136 4.21 0.66 17.76
C TYR A 136 3.60 1.87 17.02
N ALA A 137 2.30 1.85 16.77
CA ALA A 137 1.58 2.95 16.12
C ALA A 137 1.71 4.25 16.93
N GLU A 138 1.57 4.19 18.27
CA GLU A 138 1.77 5.34 19.14
C GLU A 138 3.20 5.91 19.03
N ARG A 139 4.22 5.04 19.00
CA ARG A 139 5.63 5.45 18.88
C ARG A 139 5.94 6.17 17.57
N VAL A 140 5.41 5.68 16.45
CA VAL A 140 5.66 6.26 15.12
C VAL A 140 4.68 7.37 14.76
N GLY A 141 3.71 7.67 15.64
CA GLY A 141 2.73 8.75 15.47
C GLY A 141 1.59 8.42 14.53
N TRP A 142 1.30 7.13 14.31
CA TRP A 142 0.13 6.69 13.54
C TRP A 142 -1.14 6.70 14.41
N LYS A 143 -2.27 6.93 13.75
CA LYS A 143 -3.58 6.80 14.40
C LYS A 143 -4.12 5.39 14.20
N LEU A 144 -4.58 4.77 15.28
CA LEU A 144 -5.20 3.45 15.26
C LEU A 144 -6.70 3.59 15.58
N GLU A 145 -7.52 2.92 14.78
CA GLU A 145 -8.98 2.85 14.94
C GLU A 145 -9.42 1.39 14.89
N VAL A 146 -10.02 0.88 15.95
CA VAL A 146 -10.55 -0.48 15.97
C VAL A 146 -11.84 -0.54 15.15
N LEU A 147 -11.87 -1.40 14.13
CA LEU A 147 -13.02 -1.61 13.27
C LEU A 147 -13.99 -2.65 13.82
N GLY A 148 -13.43 -3.68 14.47
CA GLY A 148 -14.22 -4.75 15.09
C GLY A 148 -13.34 -5.70 15.87
N SER A 149 -13.93 -6.37 16.86
CA SER A 149 -13.24 -7.39 17.66
C SER A 149 -14.22 -8.46 18.13
N ASP A 150 -13.75 -9.69 18.15
CA ASP A 150 -14.40 -10.84 18.75
C ASP A 150 -13.51 -11.37 19.89
N LEU A 151 -14.00 -11.23 21.11
CA LEU A 151 -13.27 -11.61 22.33
C LEU A 151 -13.45 -13.09 22.61
N SER A 152 -12.38 -13.76 23.02
CA SER A 152 -12.43 -15.12 23.54
C SER A 152 -12.82 -15.16 25.03
N ASP A 153 -13.18 -16.34 25.51
CA ASP A 153 -13.65 -16.54 26.91
C ASP A 153 -12.60 -16.14 27.97
N MET A 154 -11.29 -16.22 27.63
CA MET A 154 -10.20 -15.84 28.52
C MET A 154 -9.67 -14.41 28.26
N GLY A 155 -10.40 -13.59 27.50
CA GLY A 155 -10.07 -12.19 27.24
C GLY A 155 -8.97 -11.99 26.20
N GLY A 156 -8.67 -13.00 25.38
CA GLY A 156 -7.93 -12.89 24.13
C GLY A 156 -8.83 -12.43 22.98
N PHE A 157 -8.33 -12.47 21.75
CA PHE A 157 -9.10 -12.20 20.54
C PHE A 157 -9.21 -13.46 19.68
N ASN A 158 -10.43 -13.91 19.39
CA ASN A 158 -10.69 -14.81 18.27
C ASN A 158 -10.33 -14.11 16.96
N GLU A 159 -10.75 -12.84 16.86
CA GLU A 159 -10.44 -11.95 15.75
C GLU A 159 -10.43 -10.49 16.22
N VAL A 160 -9.51 -9.69 15.71
CA VAL A 160 -9.53 -8.24 15.84
C VAL A 160 -9.12 -7.60 14.52
N ALA A 161 -9.88 -6.59 14.07
CA ALA A 161 -9.59 -5.81 12.90
C ALA A 161 -9.46 -4.32 13.28
N PHE A 162 -8.43 -3.67 12.78
CA PHE A 162 -8.16 -2.26 13.04
C PHE A 162 -7.53 -1.58 11.86
N LEU A 163 -7.74 -0.27 11.76
CA LEU A 163 -7.21 0.61 10.72
C LEU A 163 -6.06 1.43 11.29
N LEU A 164 -4.93 1.43 10.57
CA LEU A 164 -3.77 2.27 10.84
C LEU A 164 -3.72 3.40 9.81
N LYS A 165 -3.64 4.65 10.29
CA LYS A 165 -3.61 5.87 9.46
C LYS A 165 -2.33 6.64 9.73
N GLY A 166 -1.60 6.98 8.68
CA GLY A 166 -0.38 7.78 8.77
C GLY A 166 0.52 7.62 7.55
N ASP A 167 1.60 8.39 7.52
CA ASP A 167 2.58 8.32 6.43
C ASP A 167 3.38 7.02 6.52
N GLY A 168 3.53 6.32 5.37
CA GLY A 168 4.35 5.12 5.24
C GLY A 168 3.86 3.90 6.02
N VAL A 169 2.57 3.84 6.37
CA VAL A 169 2.00 2.71 7.11
C VAL A 169 2.14 1.43 6.31
N TRP A 170 1.75 1.44 5.03
CA TRP A 170 1.83 0.27 4.17
C TRP A 170 3.25 -0.25 4.02
N SER A 171 4.21 0.62 3.71
CA SER A 171 5.62 0.24 3.48
C SER A 171 6.25 -0.50 4.66
N ARG A 172 5.76 -0.28 5.88
CA ARG A 172 6.22 -0.94 7.10
C ARG A 172 5.36 -2.15 7.46
N MET A 173 4.03 -2.00 7.43
CA MET A 173 3.11 -3.03 7.91
C MET A 173 2.92 -4.19 6.93
N LYS A 174 3.12 -4.01 5.61
CA LYS A 174 3.03 -5.10 4.63
C LYS A 174 3.92 -6.30 4.97
N HIS A 175 5.01 -6.07 5.69
CA HIS A 175 5.92 -7.11 6.15
C HIS A 175 5.43 -7.90 7.37
N GLU A 176 4.36 -7.46 8.02
CA GLU A 176 3.76 -8.17 9.17
C GLU A 176 2.74 -9.22 8.74
N ALA A 177 2.39 -9.29 7.47
CA ALA A 177 1.42 -10.24 6.93
C ALA A 177 1.96 -11.68 6.96
N GLY A 178 1.21 -12.58 7.58
CA GLY A 178 1.53 -14.01 7.64
C GLY A 178 1.29 -14.67 9.00
N PRO A 179 1.66 -15.96 9.14
CA PRO A 179 1.54 -16.68 10.41
C PRO A 179 2.67 -16.31 11.37
N HIS A 180 2.30 -15.91 12.59
CA HIS A 180 3.19 -15.64 13.71
C HIS A 180 3.11 -16.78 14.72
N ARG A 181 4.25 -17.26 15.20
CA ARG A 181 4.36 -18.38 16.11
C ARG A 181 4.86 -17.94 17.48
N VAL A 182 4.16 -18.34 18.54
CA VAL A 182 4.59 -18.11 19.94
C VAL A 182 5.04 -19.41 20.58
N GLN A 183 6.07 -19.33 21.42
CA GLN A 183 6.58 -20.39 22.28
C GLN A 183 6.67 -19.87 23.71
N ARG A 184 5.70 -20.24 24.55
CA ARG A 184 5.67 -19.91 25.98
C ARG A 184 4.92 -20.96 26.77
N VAL A 185 4.97 -20.87 28.09
CA VAL A 185 4.11 -21.64 29.00
C VAL A 185 2.76 -20.94 29.02
N PRO A 186 1.68 -21.56 28.51
CA PRO A 186 0.34 -20.95 28.54
C PRO A 186 -0.14 -20.68 29.97
N VAL A 187 -1.01 -19.68 30.14
CA VAL A 187 -1.68 -19.42 31.42
C VAL A 187 -2.52 -20.62 31.89
N THR A 188 -2.98 -21.43 30.92
CA THR A 188 -3.79 -22.64 31.17
C THR A 188 -2.96 -23.90 31.51
N GLU A 189 -1.62 -23.83 31.44
CA GLU A 189 -0.74 -24.98 31.67
C GLU A 189 -0.28 -25.05 33.12
N SER A 190 -0.64 -26.12 33.81
CA SER A 190 -0.34 -26.31 35.23
C SER A 190 1.02 -26.99 35.50
N GLN A 191 1.62 -27.64 34.50
CA GLN A 191 2.87 -28.40 34.64
C GLN A 191 4.10 -27.64 34.13
N GLY A 192 3.94 -26.37 33.72
CA GLY A 192 5.05 -25.52 33.25
C GLY A 192 5.66 -25.93 31.90
N ARG A 193 4.94 -26.71 31.08
CA ARG A 193 5.40 -27.12 29.76
C ARG A 193 5.26 -25.97 28.75
N VAL A 194 6.29 -25.80 27.92
CA VAL A 194 6.25 -24.83 26.83
C VAL A 194 5.35 -25.35 25.72
N HIS A 195 4.34 -24.60 25.35
CA HIS A 195 3.47 -24.88 24.21
C HIS A 195 3.84 -23.97 23.02
N THR A 196 3.44 -24.41 21.86
CA THR A 196 3.60 -23.66 20.61
C THR A 196 2.22 -23.37 20.06
N SER A 197 1.91 -22.09 19.93
CA SER A 197 0.65 -21.60 19.34
C SER A 197 0.94 -20.64 18.18
N SER A 198 -0.05 -20.35 17.36
CA SER A 198 0.08 -19.43 16.24
C SER A 198 -1.13 -18.51 16.13
N ALA A 199 -0.87 -17.30 15.63
CA ALA A 199 -1.87 -16.35 15.19
C ALA A 199 -1.53 -15.89 13.77
N THR A 200 -2.53 -15.56 12.98
CA THR A 200 -2.35 -15.04 11.62
C THR A 200 -2.60 -13.54 11.61
N VAL A 201 -1.72 -12.82 10.93
CA VAL A 201 -1.85 -11.38 10.68
C VAL A 201 -2.10 -11.19 9.20
N THR A 202 -3.16 -10.48 8.85
CA THR A 202 -3.47 -10.07 7.49
C THR A 202 -3.33 -8.56 7.40
N VAL A 203 -2.69 -8.08 6.35
CA VAL A 203 -2.44 -6.66 6.11
C VAL A 203 -2.96 -6.30 4.72
N LEU A 204 -3.94 -5.41 4.67
CA LEU A 204 -4.59 -4.99 3.44
C LEU A 204 -4.54 -3.47 3.31
N PRO A 205 -4.34 -2.91 2.11
CA PRO A 205 -4.50 -1.48 1.93
C PRO A 205 -5.97 -1.09 2.11
N GLU A 206 -6.22 0.09 2.71
CA GLU A 206 -7.57 0.65 2.79
C GLU A 206 -8.10 0.86 1.37
N ALA A 207 -9.29 0.34 1.08
CA ALA A 207 -9.94 0.54 -0.21
C ALA A 207 -10.37 2.00 -0.34
N GLU A 208 -10.11 2.60 -1.50
CA GLU A 208 -10.64 3.91 -1.85
C GLU A 208 -12.13 3.80 -2.17
N ASP A 209 -12.87 4.90 -1.96
CA ASP A 209 -14.26 4.98 -2.38
C ASP A 209 -14.37 4.75 -3.89
N ILE A 210 -15.15 3.77 -4.29
CA ILE A 210 -15.36 3.43 -5.70
C ILE A 210 -16.34 4.43 -6.29
N ASP A 211 -15.87 5.38 -7.08
CA ASP A 211 -16.72 6.25 -7.88
C ASP A 211 -16.83 5.69 -9.31
N VAL A 212 -18.08 5.42 -9.73
CA VAL A 212 -18.35 4.88 -11.06
C VAL A 212 -18.63 6.03 -12.03
N HIS A 213 -17.60 6.38 -12.79
CA HIS A 213 -17.76 7.26 -13.95
C HIS A 213 -18.26 6.45 -15.15
N ILE A 214 -19.38 6.90 -15.76
CA ILE A 214 -19.93 6.26 -16.96
C ILE A 214 -19.71 7.21 -18.14
N ASP A 215 -18.84 6.81 -19.07
CA ASP A 215 -18.66 7.55 -20.32
C ASP A 215 -19.88 7.28 -21.24
N PRO A 216 -20.55 8.33 -21.75
CA PRO A 216 -21.62 8.17 -22.74
C PRO A 216 -21.22 7.40 -23.99
N ALA A 217 -19.91 7.40 -24.38
CA ALA A 217 -19.38 6.65 -25.52
C ALA A 217 -19.39 5.14 -25.29
N ASP A 218 -19.34 4.70 -24.03
CA ASP A 218 -19.38 3.29 -23.65
C ASP A 218 -20.80 2.73 -23.55
N LEU A 219 -21.81 3.55 -23.86
CA LEU A 219 -23.20 3.14 -23.77
C LEU A 219 -23.81 2.91 -25.15
N LYS A 220 -24.35 1.70 -25.34
CA LYS A 220 -25.26 1.41 -26.43
C LYS A 220 -26.70 1.54 -25.91
N VAL A 221 -27.46 2.46 -26.50
CA VAL A 221 -28.85 2.70 -26.13
C VAL A 221 -29.76 2.23 -27.27
N ASP A 222 -30.57 1.22 -27.00
CA ASP A 222 -31.58 0.70 -27.91
C ASP A 222 -32.97 1.08 -27.38
N VAL A 223 -33.84 1.58 -28.27
CA VAL A 223 -35.23 1.89 -27.94
C VAL A 223 -36.15 0.90 -28.67
N TYR A 224 -37.22 0.49 -28.01
CA TYR A 224 -38.14 -0.47 -28.54
C TYR A 224 -39.55 -0.29 -27.92
N ARG A 225 -40.51 -1.00 -28.44
CA ARG A 225 -41.89 -0.96 -27.93
C ARG A 225 -42.02 -1.73 -26.63
N SER A 226 -42.70 -1.14 -25.67
CA SER A 226 -42.98 -1.79 -24.40
C SER A 226 -43.93 -2.95 -24.59
N THR A 227 -43.74 -4.06 -23.85
CA THR A 227 -44.62 -5.23 -23.84
C THR A 227 -45.46 -5.21 -22.56
N GLY A 228 -46.78 -5.30 -22.69
CA GLY A 228 -47.69 -5.35 -21.54
C GLY A 228 -49.15 -5.14 -21.92
N PRO A 229 -50.08 -5.37 -20.99
CA PRO A 229 -51.50 -5.03 -21.19
C PRO A 229 -51.65 -3.51 -21.26
N GLY A 230 -52.02 -2.95 -22.42
CA GLY A 230 -52.16 -1.50 -22.62
C GLY A 230 -52.91 -1.17 -23.92
N GLY A 231 -53.37 0.09 -23.98
CA GLY A 231 -54.10 0.63 -25.15
C GLY A 231 -53.15 1.05 -26.28
N GLN A 232 -53.63 1.88 -27.23
CA GLN A 232 -52.88 2.32 -28.42
C GLN A 232 -51.45 2.84 -28.15
N SER A 233 -51.24 3.51 -27.00
CA SER A 233 -49.96 4.10 -26.64
C SER A 233 -48.83 3.04 -26.46
N VAL A 234 -49.11 1.88 -25.89
CA VAL A 234 -48.13 0.79 -25.67
C VAL A 234 -47.72 0.16 -26.99
N ASN A 235 -48.64 0.08 -27.94
CA ASN A 235 -48.45 -0.61 -29.23
C ASN A 235 -47.88 0.29 -30.34
N THR A 236 -47.88 1.62 -30.16
CA THR A 236 -47.46 2.57 -31.21
C THR A 236 -46.24 3.37 -30.88
N THR A 237 -45.84 3.45 -29.58
CA THR A 237 -44.72 4.33 -29.13
C THR A 237 -43.56 3.50 -28.63
N ASP A 238 -42.34 3.80 -29.11
CA ASP A 238 -41.09 3.16 -28.65
C ASP A 238 -40.65 3.83 -27.32
N SER A 239 -41.35 3.46 -26.23
CA SER A 239 -41.12 4.02 -24.88
C SER A 239 -40.13 3.20 -24.05
N ALA A 240 -39.91 1.94 -24.36
CA ALA A 240 -38.98 1.08 -23.67
C ALA A 240 -37.52 1.38 -24.08
N VAL A 241 -36.61 1.37 -23.11
CA VAL A 241 -35.18 1.67 -23.31
C VAL A 241 -34.34 0.51 -22.78
N ARG A 242 -33.39 0.07 -23.57
CA ARG A 242 -32.33 -0.87 -23.16
C ARG A 242 -31.00 -0.14 -23.25
N ILE A 243 -30.25 -0.12 -22.16
CA ILE A 243 -28.90 0.42 -22.10
C ILE A 243 -27.94 -0.74 -21.88
N THR A 244 -26.97 -0.88 -22.75
CA THR A 244 -25.86 -1.84 -22.61
C THR A 244 -24.57 -1.07 -22.37
N HIS A 245 -23.89 -1.36 -21.29
CA HIS A 245 -22.54 -0.86 -21.04
C HIS A 245 -21.54 -1.77 -21.74
N LEU A 246 -20.91 -1.25 -22.79
CA LEU A 246 -20.08 -2.05 -23.71
C LEU A 246 -18.88 -2.74 -23.04
N PRO A 247 -18.11 -2.05 -22.15
CA PRO A 247 -16.94 -2.65 -21.53
C PRO A 247 -17.28 -3.83 -20.59
N THR A 248 -18.39 -3.74 -19.84
CA THR A 248 -18.76 -4.78 -18.86
C THR A 248 -19.82 -5.74 -19.36
N GLY A 249 -20.51 -5.42 -20.46
CA GLY A 249 -21.63 -6.21 -20.98
C GLY A 249 -22.91 -6.14 -20.12
N ILE A 250 -22.95 -5.28 -19.10
CA ILE A 250 -24.14 -5.13 -18.23
C ILE A 250 -25.26 -4.48 -19.02
N VAL A 251 -26.43 -5.14 -19.01
CA VAL A 251 -27.64 -4.68 -19.71
C VAL A 251 -28.71 -4.30 -18.71
N VAL A 252 -29.33 -3.13 -18.93
CA VAL A 252 -30.50 -2.67 -18.18
C VAL A 252 -31.61 -2.32 -19.15
N ALA A 253 -32.79 -2.90 -18.96
CA ALA A 253 -33.98 -2.60 -19.74
C ALA A 253 -35.05 -2.00 -18.81
N MET A 254 -35.69 -0.89 -19.24
CA MET A 254 -36.74 -0.20 -18.52
C MET A 254 -37.90 0.11 -19.45
N GLN A 255 -39.12 -0.18 -18.97
CA GLN A 255 -40.36 0.03 -19.74
C GLN A 255 -41.54 0.49 -18.85
N ASP A 256 -41.27 0.79 -17.56
CA ASP A 256 -42.36 0.98 -16.58
C ASP A 256 -43.04 2.37 -16.73
N GLU A 257 -42.35 3.31 -17.34
CA GLU A 257 -42.89 4.65 -17.57
C GLU A 257 -43.41 4.83 -19.00
N LYS A 258 -44.37 5.75 -19.15
CA LYS A 258 -44.90 6.13 -20.46
C LYS A 258 -43.92 6.93 -21.31
N SER A 259 -42.96 7.56 -20.68
CA SER A 259 -41.96 8.45 -21.30
C SER A 259 -40.64 7.74 -21.51
N GLN A 260 -40.15 7.70 -22.73
CA GLN A 260 -38.80 7.22 -23.09
C GLN A 260 -37.70 7.93 -22.29
N ILE A 261 -37.83 9.26 -22.08
CA ILE A 261 -36.86 10.04 -21.33
C ILE A 261 -36.79 9.60 -19.86
N GLN A 262 -37.94 9.33 -19.23
CA GLN A 262 -38.00 8.84 -17.86
C GLN A 262 -37.43 7.40 -17.76
N ASN A 263 -37.77 6.52 -18.70
CA ASN A 263 -37.20 5.16 -18.75
C ASN A 263 -35.68 5.21 -18.93
N ARG A 264 -35.15 6.09 -19.78
CA ARG A 264 -33.71 6.28 -19.95
C ARG A 264 -33.05 6.77 -18.67
N ALA A 265 -33.62 7.77 -17.99
CA ALA A 265 -33.07 8.29 -16.73
C ALA A 265 -33.04 7.21 -15.65
N ARG A 266 -34.13 6.44 -15.48
CA ARG A 266 -34.17 5.31 -14.54
C ARG A 266 -33.19 4.22 -14.90
N ALA A 267 -33.08 3.86 -16.20
CA ALA A 267 -32.12 2.86 -16.65
C ALA A 267 -30.68 3.26 -16.32
N MET A 268 -30.34 4.55 -16.45
CA MET A 268 -29.00 5.07 -16.05
C MET A 268 -28.76 4.95 -14.53
N VAL A 269 -29.74 5.23 -13.70
CA VAL A 269 -29.61 5.06 -12.24
C VAL A 269 -29.36 3.59 -11.89
N VAL A 270 -30.16 2.67 -12.48
CA VAL A 270 -30.00 1.23 -12.23
C VAL A 270 -28.67 0.72 -12.79
N LEU A 271 -28.22 1.20 -13.95
CA LEU A 271 -26.93 0.85 -14.54
C LEU A 271 -25.79 1.25 -13.62
N ARG A 272 -25.79 2.51 -13.12
CA ARG A 272 -24.79 3.00 -12.17
C ARG A 272 -24.74 2.14 -10.91
N SER A 273 -25.89 1.80 -10.34
CA SER A 273 -25.96 0.93 -9.17
C SER A 273 -25.42 -0.48 -9.43
N ARG A 274 -25.69 -1.07 -10.61
CA ARG A 274 -25.16 -2.39 -10.98
C ARG A 274 -23.66 -2.38 -11.24
N LEU A 275 -23.16 -1.34 -11.88
CA LEU A 275 -21.71 -1.15 -12.10
C LEU A 275 -20.98 -0.97 -10.77
N LEU A 276 -21.50 -0.12 -9.88
CA LEU A 276 -20.93 0.07 -8.54
C LEU A 276 -20.87 -1.26 -7.78
N LYS A 277 -21.95 -2.04 -7.80
CA LYS A 277 -21.97 -3.34 -7.15
C LYS A 277 -20.97 -4.31 -7.77
N ALA A 278 -20.86 -4.36 -9.10
CA ALA A 278 -19.89 -5.23 -9.78
C ALA A 278 -18.44 -4.87 -9.41
N GLU A 279 -18.11 -3.59 -9.31
CA GLU A 279 -16.78 -3.12 -8.86
C GLU A 279 -16.53 -3.46 -7.39
N GLN A 280 -17.53 -3.29 -6.52
CA GLN A 280 -17.44 -3.70 -5.11
C GLN A 280 -17.23 -5.21 -4.97
N ASP A 281 -17.96 -6.02 -5.73
CA ASP A 281 -17.83 -7.48 -5.71
C ASP A 281 -16.43 -7.91 -6.20
N ARG A 282 -15.88 -7.22 -7.22
CA ARG A 282 -14.52 -7.45 -7.73
C ARG A 282 -13.47 -7.09 -6.67
N ALA A 283 -13.56 -5.92 -6.09
CA ALA A 283 -12.64 -5.48 -5.04
C ALA A 283 -12.68 -6.42 -3.81
N ALA A 284 -13.87 -6.89 -3.42
CA ALA A 284 -14.03 -7.84 -2.33
C ALA A 284 -13.41 -9.22 -2.67
N ALA A 285 -13.53 -9.68 -3.92
CA ALA A 285 -12.90 -10.92 -4.37
C ALA A 285 -11.36 -10.82 -4.36
N GLU A 286 -10.81 -9.71 -4.88
CA GLU A 286 -9.37 -9.44 -4.86
C GLU A 286 -8.82 -9.38 -3.42
N ALA A 287 -9.51 -8.67 -2.52
CA ALA A 287 -9.13 -8.62 -1.10
C ALA A 287 -9.20 -10.01 -0.43
N SER A 288 -10.21 -10.82 -0.78
CA SER A 288 -10.33 -12.20 -0.27
C SER A 288 -9.21 -13.10 -0.77
N GLU A 289 -8.76 -12.93 -2.02
CA GLU A 289 -7.63 -13.67 -2.58
C GLU A 289 -6.32 -13.26 -1.93
N GLN A 290 -6.10 -11.95 -1.73
CA GLN A 290 -4.93 -11.44 -0.99
C GLN A 290 -4.88 -11.99 0.44
N ARG A 291 -6.01 -11.98 1.18
CA ARG A 291 -6.08 -12.59 2.52
C ARG A 291 -5.65 -14.05 2.49
N ARG A 292 -6.17 -14.84 1.56
CA ARG A 292 -5.82 -16.26 1.42
C ARG A 292 -4.35 -16.47 1.12
N GLY A 293 -3.77 -15.65 0.25
CA GLY A 293 -2.35 -15.69 -0.08
C GLY A 293 -1.44 -15.38 1.12
N GLN A 294 -1.84 -14.45 1.99
CA GLN A 294 -1.06 -14.06 3.17
C GLN A 294 -1.16 -15.08 4.31
N VAL A 295 -2.33 -15.67 4.52
CA VAL A 295 -2.59 -16.59 5.65
C VAL A 295 -2.03 -17.99 5.37
N GLY A 296 -1.92 -18.41 4.09
CA GLY A 296 -1.55 -19.78 3.73
C GLY A 296 -2.48 -20.81 4.41
N GLY A 297 -1.93 -21.88 4.94
CA GLY A 297 -2.65 -22.86 5.76
C GLY A 297 -2.83 -22.47 7.23
N GLY A 298 -2.25 -21.35 7.70
CA GLY A 298 -2.27 -20.91 9.12
C GLY A 298 -1.49 -21.84 10.06
N GLY A 299 -0.84 -22.86 9.52
CA GLY A 299 -0.15 -23.89 10.27
C GLY A 299 1.15 -23.39 10.93
N ARG A 300 1.52 -24.00 12.07
CA ARG A 300 2.76 -23.71 12.82
C ARG A 300 4.03 -23.85 11.99
N SER A 301 3.98 -24.59 10.86
CA SER A 301 5.10 -24.80 9.94
C SER A 301 5.35 -23.61 9.02
N GLU A 302 4.33 -22.84 8.68
CA GLU A 302 4.37 -21.73 7.70
C GLU A 302 4.73 -20.37 8.34
N LYS A 303 5.31 -20.38 9.52
CA LYS A 303 5.65 -19.20 10.30
C LYS A 303 6.58 -18.23 9.56
N ILE A 304 6.23 -16.94 9.58
CA ILE A 304 7.15 -15.87 9.19
C ILE A 304 8.06 -15.47 10.36
N ARG A 305 7.51 -15.46 11.59
CA ARG A 305 8.22 -15.01 12.78
C ARG A 305 7.92 -15.90 13.99
N THR A 306 8.92 -16.09 14.87
CA THR A 306 8.78 -16.84 16.12
C THR A 306 9.10 -15.95 17.31
N TYR A 307 8.21 -15.94 18.31
CA TYR A 307 8.31 -15.24 19.58
C TYR A 307 8.57 -16.27 20.68
N ASN A 308 9.79 -16.35 21.19
CA ASN A 308 10.20 -17.29 22.23
C ASN A 308 10.36 -16.57 23.56
N PHE A 309 9.38 -16.72 24.44
CA PHE A 309 9.36 -16.04 25.73
C PHE A 309 10.41 -16.57 26.69
N LYS A 310 10.73 -17.87 26.66
CA LYS A 310 11.73 -18.47 27.54
C LYS A 310 13.13 -17.90 27.31
N GLU A 311 13.48 -17.60 26.06
CA GLU A 311 14.78 -17.10 25.67
C GLU A 311 14.79 -15.57 25.45
N ASN A 312 13.68 -14.88 25.73
CA ASN A 312 13.48 -13.46 25.42
C ASN A 312 13.88 -13.11 23.97
N ARG A 313 13.52 -13.98 23.01
CA ARG A 313 13.99 -13.96 21.63
C ARG A 313 12.88 -13.87 20.63
N VAL A 314 13.05 -13.03 19.60
CA VAL A 314 12.23 -12.99 18.40
C VAL A 314 13.10 -13.32 17.18
N THR A 315 12.60 -14.19 16.29
CA THR A 315 13.32 -14.56 15.06
C THR A 315 12.40 -14.39 13.87
N ASP A 316 12.79 -13.56 12.91
CA ASP A 316 12.16 -13.47 11.60
C ASP A 316 12.86 -14.47 10.65
N HIS A 317 12.07 -15.46 10.18
CA HIS A 317 12.60 -16.57 9.40
C HIS A 317 12.85 -16.22 7.91
N ARG A 318 12.26 -15.13 7.42
CA ARG A 318 12.40 -14.70 6.02
C ARG A 318 13.81 -14.19 5.72
N ILE A 319 14.39 -13.49 6.70
CA ILE A 319 15.74 -12.89 6.58
C ILE A 319 16.74 -13.46 7.59
N GLY A 320 16.32 -14.45 8.40
CA GLY A 320 17.19 -15.07 9.41
C GLY A 320 17.58 -14.16 10.58
N LEU A 321 16.91 -13.01 10.74
CA LEU A 321 17.21 -12.04 11.80
C LEU A 321 16.73 -12.57 13.15
N THR A 322 17.61 -12.54 14.16
CA THR A 322 17.29 -12.94 15.53
C THR A 322 17.66 -11.82 16.51
N LEU A 323 16.68 -11.39 17.32
CA LEU A 323 16.85 -10.36 18.36
C LEU A 323 16.55 -10.96 19.74
N TYR A 324 17.43 -10.71 20.72
CA TYR A 324 17.28 -11.16 22.11
C TYR A 324 16.69 -10.06 23.01
N LYS A 325 15.57 -9.48 22.59
CA LYS A 325 14.84 -8.39 23.23
C LYS A 325 13.33 -8.45 22.96
N LEU A 326 12.75 -9.64 23.07
CA LEU A 326 11.32 -9.87 22.81
C LEU A 326 10.42 -8.96 23.64
N ASP A 327 10.78 -8.71 24.89
CA ASP A 327 10.08 -7.78 25.80
C ASP A 327 9.95 -6.37 25.20
N ARG A 328 11.02 -5.85 24.58
CA ARG A 328 11.00 -4.55 23.90
C ARG A 328 10.18 -4.59 22.62
N VAL A 329 10.28 -5.67 21.86
CA VAL A 329 9.48 -5.86 20.63
C VAL A 329 7.98 -5.84 20.98
N LEU A 330 7.55 -6.54 22.03
CA LEU A 330 6.18 -6.52 22.52
C LEU A 330 5.77 -5.17 23.12
N ALA A 331 6.74 -4.36 23.55
CA ALA A 331 6.52 -2.97 23.95
C ALA A 331 6.44 -1.98 22.77
N GLY A 332 6.46 -2.49 21.52
CA GLY A 332 6.32 -1.69 20.29
C GLY A 332 7.65 -1.24 19.65
N GLU A 333 8.82 -1.78 20.07
CA GLU A 333 10.10 -1.50 19.40
C GLU A 333 10.31 -2.43 18.20
N LEU A 334 9.54 -2.19 17.12
CA LEU A 334 9.60 -3.01 15.89
C LEU A 334 10.58 -2.47 14.84
N ASP A 335 11.15 -1.27 15.04
CA ASP A 335 11.92 -0.58 14.00
C ASP A 335 13.04 -1.45 13.41
N GLU A 336 13.84 -2.10 14.25
CA GLU A 336 14.96 -2.93 13.78
C GLU A 336 14.51 -4.12 12.92
N LEU A 337 13.37 -4.74 13.26
CA LEU A 337 12.78 -5.82 12.45
C LEU A 337 12.24 -5.30 11.11
N VAL A 338 11.50 -4.20 11.18
CA VAL A 338 10.86 -3.59 10.00
C VAL A 338 11.91 -3.02 9.06
N ASP A 339 12.88 -2.28 9.58
CA ASP A 339 13.94 -1.67 8.77
C ASP A 339 14.81 -2.74 8.07
N ALA A 340 15.08 -3.86 8.74
CA ALA A 340 15.79 -4.98 8.13
C ALA A 340 14.99 -5.65 7.01
N LEU A 341 13.67 -5.80 7.16
CA LEU A 341 12.79 -6.34 6.13
C LEU A 341 12.64 -5.40 4.93
N VAL A 342 12.53 -4.11 5.18
CA VAL A 342 12.52 -3.07 4.13
C VAL A 342 13.86 -3.06 3.37
N ALA A 343 14.99 -3.19 4.07
CA ALA A 343 16.30 -3.25 3.44
C ALA A 343 16.47 -4.50 2.57
N ASP A 344 15.99 -5.66 3.03
CA ASP A 344 16.01 -6.91 2.27
C ASP A 344 15.12 -6.83 1.01
N GLU A 345 13.92 -6.24 1.12
CA GLU A 345 13.03 -6.00 -0.04
C GLU A 345 13.72 -5.12 -1.08
N ARG A 346 14.31 -3.99 -0.65
CA ARG A 346 15.06 -3.08 -1.54
C ARG A 346 16.24 -3.78 -2.21
N ALA A 347 16.98 -4.60 -1.48
CA ALA A 347 18.10 -5.37 -2.04
C ALA A 347 17.64 -6.35 -3.12
N ARG A 348 16.53 -7.04 -2.91
CA ARG A 348 15.92 -7.92 -3.93
C ARG A 348 15.46 -7.15 -5.17
N GLN A 349 14.82 -5.99 -4.98
CA GLN A 349 14.37 -5.13 -6.08
C GLN A 349 15.56 -4.62 -6.91
N LEU A 350 16.65 -4.18 -6.26
CA LEU A 350 17.89 -3.77 -6.93
C LEU A 350 18.51 -4.91 -7.72
N ALA A 351 18.55 -6.12 -7.15
CA ALA A 351 19.09 -7.30 -7.84
C ALA A 351 18.27 -7.66 -9.10
N THR A 352 16.95 -7.46 -9.06
CA THR A 352 16.06 -7.71 -10.22
C THR A 352 16.17 -6.59 -11.26
N ALA A 353 16.33 -5.34 -10.84
CA ALA A 353 16.46 -4.21 -11.75
C ALA A 353 17.84 -4.14 -12.45
N GLY A 354 18.85 -4.82 -11.93
CA GLY A 354 20.19 -4.90 -12.52
C GLY A 354 20.36 -6.01 -13.57
N GLN A 355 19.34 -6.84 -13.80
CA GLN A 355 19.29 -7.85 -14.87
C GLN A 355 18.55 -7.31 -16.09
#